data_7bcb3a49d577a192f325447064dd4796
#
_entry.id   7bcb3a49d577a192f325447064dd4796
#
_cell.length_a   1.000
_cell.length_b   1.000
_cell.length_c   1.000
_cell.angle_alpha   90.00
_cell.angle_beta   90.00
_cell.angle_gamma   90.00
#
_symmetry.space_group_name_H-M   'P 1'
#
loop_
_entity.id
_entity.type
_entity.pdbx_description
1 polymer ?
#
loop_
_entity_poly.entity_id
_entity_poly.type
_entity_poly.pdbx_seq_one_letter_code
_entity_poly.pdbx_strand_id
1 'polypeptide(L)'
;MPIDLNTALGAELPSQEFSWTASDVALYALGVGAAGDPMDTTGLEYIHDTAPKVLPSFATVAATMNVTEAPRVSFPGVEIDLAKVVHGSQSVRLHRAIPADGTATMTTKIAEIQDKGSAAVIIQESETVSADGEKLWTARSGIFARGEGGFGGERGTSEKVEYPEREADHTIEVATLPQQALIYRLCGDRNPLHSDPAFAEAAGFPRPILHGLCSYGLVLRAVVDEVLGGDVEKVRGYGVTFGGIFFPGETMRIRVWEEGTQLLVAATVVEREDAPVLKNVVVDLA
;
A
#
# COMPACT_ATOMS: atom_id res chain seq x y z
N MET A 1 -7.93 28.58 2.91
CA MET A 1 -7.54 27.32 3.58
C MET A 1 -7.31 26.31 2.48
N PRO A 2 -6.34 25.42 2.57
CA PRO A 2 -6.02 24.46 1.49
C PRO A 2 -7.09 23.37 1.32
N ILE A 3 -8.08 23.31 2.23
CA ILE A 3 -9.20 22.37 2.16
C ILE A 3 -10.53 23.12 2.24
N ASP A 4 -11.34 22.99 1.19
CA ASP A 4 -12.74 23.42 1.14
C ASP A 4 -13.65 22.20 1.23
N LEU A 5 -14.20 21.94 2.41
CA LEU A 5 -15.04 20.77 2.67
C LEU A 5 -16.26 20.68 1.75
N ASN A 6 -16.88 21.80 1.41
CA ASN A 6 -18.10 21.81 0.60
C ASN A 6 -17.83 21.37 -0.84
N THR A 7 -16.63 21.66 -1.34
CA THR A 7 -16.20 21.27 -2.68
C THR A 7 -15.57 19.88 -2.68
N ALA A 8 -14.84 19.53 -1.63
CA ALA A 8 -14.00 18.33 -1.63
C ALA A 8 -14.75 17.07 -1.21
N LEU A 9 -15.62 17.13 -0.18
CA LEU A 9 -16.31 15.95 0.31
C LEU A 9 -17.31 15.42 -0.73
N GLY A 10 -17.17 14.16 -1.10
CA GLY A 10 -17.97 13.51 -2.12
C GLY A 10 -17.54 13.83 -3.56
N ALA A 11 -16.50 14.66 -3.76
CA ALA A 11 -16.01 14.98 -5.10
C ALA A 11 -15.54 13.71 -5.81
N GLU A 12 -16.00 13.53 -7.04
CA GLU A 12 -15.53 12.46 -7.93
C GLU A 12 -14.32 12.96 -8.72
N LEU A 13 -13.29 12.12 -8.79
CA LEU A 13 -12.13 12.36 -9.64
C LEU A 13 -12.40 11.84 -11.06
N PRO A 14 -11.71 12.33 -12.09
CA PRO A 14 -11.83 11.79 -13.42
C PRO A 14 -11.60 10.28 -13.42
N SER A 15 -12.47 9.54 -14.10
CA SER A 15 -12.29 8.09 -14.27
C SER A 15 -11.02 7.81 -15.05
N GLN A 16 -10.33 6.74 -14.70
CA GLN A 16 -9.08 6.34 -15.31
C GLN A 16 -9.23 4.96 -15.95
N GLU A 17 -9.06 4.87 -17.26
CA GLU A 17 -8.87 3.59 -17.95
C GLU A 17 -7.40 3.20 -17.90
N PHE A 18 -7.11 1.95 -17.61
CA PHE A 18 -5.75 1.43 -17.55
C PHE A 18 -5.71 -0.05 -17.94
N SER A 19 -4.52 -0.51 -18.26
CA SER A 19 -4.25 -1.92 -18.54
C SER A 19 -2.95 -2.35 -17.88
N TRP A 20 -2.83 -3.63 -17.65
CA TRP A 20 -1.62 -4.26 -17.14
C TRP A 20 -1.36 -5.57 -17.86
N THR A 21 -0.12 -6.01 -17.83
CA THR A 21 0.38 -7.23 -18.45
C THR A 21 0.98 -8.16 -17.41
N ALA A 22 1.22 -9.41 -17.77
CA ALA A 22 1.98 -10.36 -16.94
C ALA A 22 3.36 -9.81 -16.52
N SER A 23 4.03 -9.04 -17.40
CA SER A 23 5.30 -8.39 -17.06
C SER A 23 5.17 -7.32 -15.99
N ASP A 24 4.06 -6.57 -15.97
CA ASP A 24 3.79 -5.58 -14.93
C ASP A 24 3.56 -6.25 -13.57
N VAL A 25 2.83 -7.36 -13.56
CA VAL A 25 2.62 -8.19 -12.36
C VAL A 25 3.95 -8.73 -11.84
N ALA A 26 4.78 -9.30 -12.74
CA ALA A 26 6.10 -9.80 -12.37
C ALA A 26 7.03 -8.70 -11.85
N LEU A 27 7.03 -7.51 -12.46
CA LEU A 27 7.79 -6.35 -11.99
C LEU A 27 7.35 -5.93 -10.58
N TYR A 28 6.03 -5.89 -10.34
CA TYR A 28 5.52 -5.59 -9.00
C TYR A 28 5.97 -6.64 -7.98
N ALA A 29 5.88 -7.92 -8.32
CA ALA A 29 6.30 -9.01 -7.45
C ALA A 29 7.79 -8.89 -7.07
N LEU A 30 8.66 -8.63 -8.03
CA LEU A 30 10.09 -8.31 -7.78
C LEU A 30 10.24 -7.05 -6.92
N GLY A 31 9.42 -6.03 -7.20
CA GLY A 31 9.38 -4.77 -6.44
C GLY A 31 9.07 -4.97 -4.96
N VAL A 32 8.29 -5.98 -4.60
CA VAL A 32 7.97 -6.33 -3.21
C VAL A 32 8.76 -7.54 -2.69
N GLY A 33 9.86 -7.89 -3.39
CA GLY A 33 10.86 -8.85 -2.93
C GLY A 33 10.51 -10.32 -3.18
N ALA A 34 9.61 -10.63 -4.13
CA ALA A 34 9.41 -12.01 -4.58
C ALA A 34 10.65 -12.53 -5.35
N ALA A 35 10.78 -13.85 -5.46
CA ALA A 35 11.84 -14.54 -6.21
C ALA A 35 13.26 -14.10 -5.78
N GLY A 36 13.46 -13.85 -4.49
CA GLY A 36 14.78 -13.51 -3.94
C GLY A 36 15.77 -14.66 -3.99
N ASP A 37 15.27 -15.90 -3.98
CA ASP A 37 16.06 -17.12 -4.23
C ASP A 37 15.63 -17.72 -5.57
N PRO A 38 16.54 -17.83 -6.55
CA PRO A 38 16.23 -18.42 -7.86
C PRO A 38 15.95 -19.93 -7.79
N MET A 39 16.17 -20.59 -6.66
CA MET A 39 15.84 -21.99 -6.43
C MET A 39 14.49 -22.19 -5.73
N ASP A 40 13.87 -21.12 -5.23
CA ASP A 40 12.54 -21.15 -4.63
C ASP A 40 11.47 -21.19 -5.72
N THR A 41 10.92 -22.37 -5.99
CA THR A 41 9.88 -22.57 -7.00
C THR A 41 8.60 -21.83 -6.68
N THR A 42 8.27 -21.60 -5.40
CA THR A 42 7.09 -20.84 -4.97
C THR A 42 7.25 -19.36 -5.31
N GLY A 43 8.42 -18.80 -5.01
CA GLY A 43 8.75 -17.43 -5.37
C GLY A 43 8.78 -17.20 -6.89
N LEU A 44 9.20 -18.18 -7.67
CA LEU A 44 9.23 -18.10 -9.13
C LEU A 44 7.84 -18.10 -9.79
N GLU A 45 6.80 -18.61 -9.11
CA GLU A 45 5.41 -18.50 -9.61
C GLU A 45 4.94 -17.06 -9.77
N TYR A 46 5.46 -16.12 -8.98
CA TYR A 46 5.11 -14.68 -9.08
C TYR A 46 5.69 -13.99 -10.32
N ILE A 47 6.70 -14.58 -10.95
CA ILE A 47 7.41 -13.99 -12.10
C ILE A 47 7.29 -14.84 -13.36
N HIS A 48 6.31 -15.75 -13.42
CA HIS A 48 6.06 -16.57 -14.60
C HIS A 48 5.68 -15.68 -15.80
N ASP A 49 6.27 -15.96 -16.98
CA ASP A 49 6.19 -15.09 -18.16
C ASP A 49 4.76 -14.81 -18.67
N THR A 50 3.88 -15.79 -18.58
CA THR A 50 2.53 -15.72 -19.17
C THR A 50 1.40 -15.83 -18.15
N ALA A 51 1.67 -16.38 -16.98
CA ALA A 51 0.68 -16.62 -15.93
C ALA A 51 1.28 -16.44 -14.54
N PRO A 52 1.79 -15.25 -14.21
CA PRO A 52 2.32 -14.97 -12.88
C PRO A 52 1.20 -15.03 -11.83
N LYS A 53 1.53 -15.52 -10.65
CA LYS A 53 0.68 -15.42 -9.47
C LYS A 53 0.51 -13.94 -9.10
N VAL A 54 -0.72 -13.47 -8.97
CA VAL A 54 -1.00 -12.04 -8.72
C VAL A 54 -1.30 -11.80 -7.25
N LEU A 55 -0.45 -11.05 -6.58
CA LEU A 55 -0.69 -10.62 -5.20
C LEU A 55 -1.89 -9.66 -5.14
N PRO A 56 -2.80 -9.80 -4.17
CA PRO A 56 -3.91 -8.85 -3.95
C PRO A 56 -3.48 -7.40 -3.83
N SER A 57 -2.30 -7.14 -3.26
CA SER A 57 -1.71 -5.81 -3.13
C SER A 57 -1.33 -5.16 -4.48
N PHE A 58 -1.24 -5.91 -5.58
CA PHE A 58 -1.06 -5.37 -6.93
C PHE A 58 -2.17 -4.37 -7.30
N ALA A 59 -3.38 -4.55 -6.78
CA ALA A 59 -4.50 -3.62 -6.95
C ALA A 59 -4.14 -2.15 -6.65
N THR A 60 -3.17 -1.90 -5.77
CA THR A 60 -2.77 -0.54 -5.36
C THR A 60 -1.86 0.16 -6.36
N VAL A 61 -1.28 -0.56 -7.31
CA VAL A 61 -0.35 -0.02 -8.33
C VAL A 61 -0.81 -0.26 -9.76
N ALA A 62 -1.79 -1.12 -10.01
CA ALA A 62 -2.22 -1.50 -11.36
C ALA A 62 -2.51 -0.28 -12.25
N ALA A 63 -3.17 0.75 -11.72
CA ALA A 63 -3.51 1.97 -12.44
C ALA A 63 -2.31 2.94 -12.61
N THR A 64 -1.19 2.71 -11.92
CA THR A 64 -0.02 3.61 -11.93
C THR A 64 1.21 3.03 -12.61
N MET A 65 1.19 1.77 -13.02
CA MET A 65 2.37 1.07 -13.57
C MET A 65 3.12 1.85 -14.67
N ASN A 66 2.38 2.61 -15.49
CA ASN A 66 2.97 3.39 -16.59
C ASN A 66 3.23 4.86 -16.23
N VAL A 67 3.04 5.29 -14.97
CA VAL A 67 3.29 6.66 -14.54
C VAL A 67 4.79 6.89 -14.38
N THR A 68 5.28 7.99 -14.96
CA THR A 68 6.69 8.39 -14.93
C THR A 68 6.95 9.71 -14.22
N GLU A 69 5.89 10.42 -13.83
CA GLU A 69 5.96 11.68 -13.12
C GLU A 69 5.78 11.48 -11.60
N ALA A 70 6.32 12.43 -10.83
CA ALA A 70 6.08 12.46 -9.39
C ALA A 70 4.58 12.71 -9.09
N PRO A 71 4.02 12.12 -8.01
CA PRO A 71 2.63 12.31 -7.66
C PRO A 71 2.33 13.78 -7.30
N ARG A 72 1.08 14.19 -7.53
CA ARG A 72 0.56 15.49 -7.10
C ARG A 72 -0.63 15.28 -6.18
N VAL A 73 -0.78 16.16 -5.19
CA VAL A 73 -1.92 16.16 -4.26
C VAL A 73 -2.76 17.39 -4.55
N SER A 74 -3.53 17.30 -5.63
CA SER A 74 -4.46 18.35 -6.07
C SER A 74 -5.75 17.67 -6.52
N PHE A 75 -6.85 17.93 -5.81
CA PHE A 75 -8.19 17.44 -6.13
C PHE A 75 -9.19 18.57 -5.94
N PRO A 76 -10.46 18.43 -6.41
CA PRO A 76 -11.48 19.44 -6.18
C PRO A 76 -11.55 19.84 -4.68
N GLY A 77 -11.37 21.14 -4.40
CA GLY A 77 -11.38 21.67 -3.04
C GLY A 77 -10.17 21.33 -2.14
N VAL A 78 -9.14 20.67 -2.68
CA VAL A 78 -7.91 20.31 -1.94
C VAL A 78 -6.67 20.63 -2.76
N GLU A 79 -5.79 21.46 -2.20
CA GLU A 79 -4.48 21.75 -2.80
C GLU A 79 -3.44 21.80 -1.68
N ILE A 80 -2.62 20.76 -1.57
CA ILE A 80 -1.65 20.58 -0.50
C ILE A 80 -0.27 20.28 -1.09
N ASP A 81 0.76 20.89 -0.50
CA ASP A 81 2.15 20.63 -0.86
C ASP A 81 2.51 19.15 -0.58
N LEU A 82 3.09 18.48 -1.57
CA LEU A 82 3.53 17.08 -1.46
C LEU A 82 4.48 16.84 -0.27
N ALA A 83 5.30 17.84 0.09
CA ALA A 83 6.21 17.76 1.23
C ALA A 83 5.50 17.63 2.59
N LYS A 84 4.23 18.05 2.67
CA LYS A 84 3.40 17.95 3.89
C LYS A 84 2.59 16.66 3.97
N VAL A 85 2.61 15.86 2.93
CA VAL A 85 1.73 14.70 2.78
C VAL A 85 2.50 13.42 3.03
N VAL A 86 1.88 12.51 3.78
CA VAL A 86 2.32 11.13 3.89
C VAL A 86 1.14 10.19 3.66
N HIS A 87 1.41 9.03 3.10
CA HIS A 87 0.42 7.97 3.00
C HIS A 87 0.10 7.46 4.41
N GLY A 88 -1.11 7.67 4.88
CA GLY A 88 -1.52 7.36 6.26
C GLY A 88 -2.06 5.93 6.41
N SER A 89 -2.85 5.48 5.44
CA SER A 89 -3.45 4.14 5.45
C SER A 89 -3.77 3.66 4.04
N GLN A 90 -3.81 2.35 3.87
CA GLN A 90 -4.21 1.69 2.64
C GLN A 90 -5.03 0.45 2.95
N SER A 91 -6.11 0.24 2.22
CA SER A 91 -6.80 -1.05 2.20
C SER A 91 -7.26 -1.42 0.79
N VAL A 92 -7.41 -2.72 0.56
CA VAL A 92 -8.00 -3.30 -0.64
C VAL A 92 -8.97 -4.39 -0.23
N ARG A 93 -10.09 -4.50 -0.93
CA ARG A 93 -11.04 -5.61 -0.87
C ARG A 93 -11.23 -6.18 -2.25
N LEU A 94 -10.91 -7.45 -2.40
CA LEU A 94 -11.08 -8.17 -3.65
C LEU A 94 -12.51 -8.68 -3.79
N HIS A 95 -13.08 -8.52 -4.98
CA HIS A 95 -14.37 -9.10 -5.35
C HIS A 95 -14.18 -10.37 -6.20
N ARG A 96 -13.04 -10.47 -6.86
CA ARG A 96 -12.56 -11.64 -7.61
C ARG A 96 -11.03 -11.65 -7.66
N ALA A 97 -10.42 -12.76 -8.05
CA ALA A 97 -8.99 -12.85 -8.31
C ALA A 97 -8.57 -11.85 -9.39
N ILE A 98 -7.43 -11.19 -9.20
CA ILE A 98 -6.86 -10.27 -10.20
C ILE A 98 -6.20 -11.12 -11.29
N PRO A 99 -6.57 -10.96 -12.57
CA PRO A 99 -5.93 -11.70 -13.65
C PRO A 99 -4.49 -11.21 -13.90
N ALA A 100 -3.67 -12.06 -14.51
CA ALA A 100 -2.28 -11.75 -14.85
C ALA A 100 -2.12 -10.60 -15.87
N ASP A 101 -3.12 -10.40 -16.70
CA ASP A 101 -3.24 -9.28 -17.62
C ASP A 101 -4.69 -8.81 -17.68
N GLY A 102 -4.90 -7.55 -18.03
CA GLY A 102 -6.26 -7.02 -18.11
C GLY A 102 -6.35 -5.55 -18.46
N THR A 103 -7.59 -5.13 -18.68
CA THR A 103 -7.98 -3.73 -18.85
C THR A 103 -9.14 -3.43 -17.91
N ALA A 104 -9.09 -2.28 -17.26
CA ALA A 104 -10.11 -1.89 -16.29
C ALA A 104 -10.32 -0.38 -16.27
N THR A 105 -11.43 0.03 -15.67
CA THR A 105 -11.75 1.43 -15.37
C THR A 105 -11.81 1.61 -13.87
N MET A 106 -11.09 2.59 -13.36
CA MET A 106 -11.14 3.00 -11.96
C MET A 106 -11.90 4.31 -11.82
N THR A 107 -12.85 4.34 -10.90
CA THR A 107 -13.51 5.56 -10.42
C THR A 107 -13.10 5.84 -9.00
N THR A 108 -12.82 7.09 -8.67
CA THR A 108 -12.36 7.48 -7.32
C THR A 108 -13.18 8.67 -6.84
N LYS A 109 -13.53 8.65 -5.55
CA LYS A 109 -14.19 9.77 -4.86
C LYS A 109 -13.46 10.10 -3.56
N ILE A 110 -13.60 11.34 -3.11
CA ILE A 110 -13.23 11.75 -1.75
C ILE A 110 -14.32 11.29 -0.80
N ALA A 111 -14.10 10.16 -0.11
CA ALA A 111 -15.13 9.55 0.73
C ALA A 111 -15.25 10.23 2.10
N GLU A 112 -14.13 10.67 2.69
CA GLU A 112 -14.09 11.31 4.00
C GLU A 112 -12.98 12.37 4.05
N ILE A 113 -13.21 13.41 4.84
CA ILE A 113 -12.17 14.38 5.22
C ILE A 113 -12.28 14.59 6.73
N GLN A 114 -11.23 14.24 7.45
CA GLN A 114 -11.20 14.26 8.90
C GLN A 114 -10.27 15.38 9.40
N ASP A 115 -10.77 16.21 10.33
CA ASP A 115 -9.98 17.24 11.01
C ASP A 115 -9.38 16.67 12.30
N LYS A 116 -8.07 16.44 12.30
CA LYS A 116 -7.34 15.95 13.49
C LYS A 116 -6.80 17.10 14.36
N GLY A 117 -7.22 18.35 14.10
CA GLY A 117 -6.74 19.55 14.77
C GLY A 117 -5.45 20.09 14.19
N SER A 118 -4.35 19.36 14.27
CA SER A 118 -3.05 19.75 13.69
C SER A 118 -2.79 19.17 12.30
N ALA A 119 -3.65 18.30 11.80
CA ALA A 119 -3.53 17.64 10.50
C ALA A 119 -4.90 17.35 9.91
N ALA A 120 -4.96 17.14 8.60
CA ALA A 120 -6.12 16.58 7.92
C ALA A 120 -5.85 15.12 7.51
N VAL A 121 -6.92 14.29 7.48
CA VAL A 121 -6.89 12.98 6.83
C VAL A 121 -7.94 12.98 5.74
N ILE A 122 -7.50 12.75 4.51
CA ILE A 122 -8.35 12.69 3.33
C ILE A 122 -8.42 11.24 2.89
N ILE A 123 -9.62 10.65 2.94
CA ILE A 123 -9.85 9.28 2.51
C ILE A 123 -10.41 9.28 1.09
N GLN A 124 -9.64 8.70 0.20
CA GLN A 124 -10.08 8.38 -1.15
C GLN A 124 -10.61 6.94 -1.19
N GLU A 125 -11.73 6.73 -1.85
CA GLU A 125 -12.29 5.41 -2.12
C GLU A 125 -12.36 5.22 -3.63
N SER A 126 -11.78 4.13 -4.13
CA SER A 126 -11.81 3.77 -5.54
C SER A 126 -12.49 2.44 -5.76
N GLU A 127 -13.21 2.34 -6.86
CA GLU A 127 -13.77 1.11 -7.39
C GLU A 127 -13.17 0.82 -8.75
N THR A 128 -12.74 -0.42 -8.96
CA THR A 128 -12.17 -0.87 -10.22
C THR A 128 -13.04 -1.95 -10.84
N VAL A 129 -13.42 -1.73 -12.08
CA VAL A 129 -14.30 -2.59 -12.87
C VAL A 129 -13.56 -3.01 -14.15
N SER A 130 -13.59 -4.31 -14.46
CA SER A 130 -13.01 -4.86 -15.68
C SER A 130 -13.75 -4.43 -16.94
N ALA A 131 -13.17 -4.65 -18.10
CA ALA A 131 -13.77 -4.29 -19.40
C ALA A 131 -15.11 -5.00 -19.67
N ASP A 132 -15.37 -6.16 -19.04
CA ASP A 132 -16.63 -6.91 -19.12
C ASP A 132 -17.68 -6.46 -18.08
N GLY A 133 -17.38 -5.41 -17.29
CA GLY A 133 -18.30 -4.81 -16.33
C GLY A 133 -18.30 -5.46 -14.94
N GLU A 134 -17.41 -6.41 -14.68
CA GLU A 134 -17.29 -7.07 -13.39
C GLU A 134 -16.42 -6.28 -12.41
N LYS A 135 -16.89 -6.16 -11.18
CA LYS A 135 -16.12 -5.51 -10.11
C LYS A 135 -14.91 -6.36 -9.73
N LEU A 136 -13.72 -5.81 -9.85
CA LEU A 136 -12.46 -6.48 -9.50
C LEU A 136 -12.09 -6.24 -8.05
N TRP A 137 -11.96 -4.98 -7.65
CA TRP A 137 -11.63 -4.59 -6.27
C TRP A 137 -12.16 -3.21 -5.92
N THR A 138 -12.24 -2.96 -4.63
CA THR A 138 -12.35 -1.61 -4.06
C THR A 138 -11.12 -1.33 -3.23
N ALA A 139 -10.65 -0.09 -3.23
CA ALA A 139 -9.52 0.33 -2.41
C ALA A 139 -9.83 1.63 -1.66
N ARG A 140 -9.25 1.78 -0.47
CA ARG A 140 -9.29 3.04 0.29
C ARG A 140 -7.87 3.46 0.62
N SER A 141 -7.57 4.72 0.36
CA SER A 141 -6.27 5.34 0.60
C SER A 141 -6.46 6.55 1.50
N GLY A 142 -5.77 6.59 2.63
CA GLY A 142 -5.78 7.70 3.57
C GLY A 142 -4.55 8.58 3.38
N ILE A 143 -4.75 9.82 3.00
CA ILE A 143 -3.70 10.84 2.86
C ILE A 143 -3.66 11.63 4.16
N PHE A 144 -2.51 11.62 4.85
CA PHE A 144 -2.30 12.40 6.06
C PHE A 144 -1.54 13.69 5.71
N ALA A 145 -2.22 14.83 5.85
CA ALA A 145 -1.71 16.16 5.52
C ALA A 145 -1.31 16.91 6.79
N ARG A 146 -0.01 17.03 7.03
CA ARG A 146 0.56 17.69 8.21
C ARG A 146 0.33 19.18 8.17
N GLY A 147 -0.13 19.76 9.30
CA GLY A 147 -0.35 21.19 9.43
C GLY A 147 -1.61 21.71 8.73
N GLU A 148 -2.43 20.85 8.13
CA GLU A 148 -3.60 21.22 7.35
C GLU A 148 -4.93 20.95 8.07
N GLY A 149 -4.90 20.81 9.41
CA GLY A 149 -6.08 20.68 10.28
C GLY A 149 -6.62 22.03 10.75
N GLY A 150 -7.64 21.99 11.61
CA GLY A 150 -8.27 23.18 12.20
C GLY A 150 -9.27 23.88 11.29
N PHE A 151 -9.79 23.18 10.27
CA PHE A 151 -10.81 23.71 9.36
C PHE A 151 -12.25 23.49 9.83
N GLY A 152 -12.45 22.82 11.01
CA GLY A 152 -13.77 22.64 11.64
C GLY A 152 -14.55 21.44 11.09
N GLY A 153 -13.87 20.47 10.47
CA GLY A 153 -14.47 19.22 10.03
C GLY A 153 -14.64 18.21 11.18
N GLU A 154 -15.29 17.08 10.87
CA GLU A 154 -15.41 15.97 11.82
C GLU A 154 -14.02 15.35 12.10
N ARG A 155 -13.80 14.93 13.35
CA ARG A 155 -12.54 14.29 13.76
C ARG A 155 -12.35 12.91 13.12
N GLY A 156 -13.46 12.24 12.78
CA GLY A 156 -13.49 10.87 12.30
C GLY A 156 -13.02 9.87 13.37
N THR A 157 -13.22 8.59 13.09
CA THR A 157 -12.75 7.49 13.93
C THR A 157 -11.38 7.01 13.46
N SER A 158 -10.59 6.44 14.38
CA SER A 158 -9.37 5.71 14.06
C SER A 158 -9.55 4.31 14.60
N GLU A 159 -9.68 3.35 13.71
CA GLU A 159 -9.71 1.95 14.10
C GLU A 159 -8.35 1.57 14.66
N LYS A 160 -8.38 0.83 15.76
CA LYS A 160 -7.18 0.31 16.40
C LYS A 160 -7.34 -1.20 16.53
N VAL A 161 -6.39 -1.92 15.97
CA VAL A 161 -6.27 -3.37 16.18
C VAL A 161 -5.66 -3.61 17.55
N GLU A 162 -6.34 -4.40 18.36
CA GLU A 162 -5.81 -4.92 19.61
C GLU A 162 -5.17 -6.28 19.33
N TYR A 163 -3.85 -6.36 19.51
CA TYR A 163 -3.12 -7.61 19.31
C TYR A 163 -3.29 -8.49 20.54
N PRO A 164 -3.41 -9.83 20.37
CA PRO A 164 -3.44 -10.76 21.49
C PRO A 164 -2.19 -10.63 22.36
N GLU A 165 -2.35 -10.83 23.68
CA GLU A 165 -1.21 -10.83 24.63
C GLU A 165 -0.33 -12.09 24.49
N ARG A 166 -0.86 -13.17 23.85
CA ARG A 166 -0.11 -14.39 23.56
C ARG A 166 0.98 -14.14 22.52
N GLU A 167 1.97 -15.01 22.46
CA GLU A 167 2.95 -15.01 21.39
C GLU A 167 2.29 -15.10 20.01
N ALA A 168 2.94 -14.56 19.00
CA ALA A 168 2.48 -14.67 17.61
C ALA A 168 2.55 -16.14 17.16
N ASP A 169 1.56 -16.55 16.36
CA ASP A 169 1.53 -17.90 15.79
C ASP A 169 2.66 -18.09 14.78
N HIS A 170 3.01 -16.99 14.05
CA HIS A 170 4.13 -16.98 13.11
C HIS A 170 4.99 -15.73 13.31
N THR A 171 6.29 -15.90 13.16
CA THR A 171 7.27 -14.80 13.12
C THR A 171 8.16 -15.00 11.90
N ILE A 172 8.12 -14.05 10.98
CA ILE A 172 8.80 -14.08 9.69
C ILE A 172 9.76 -12.90 9.63
N GLU A 173 10.96 -13.11 9.11
CA GLU A 173 11.93 -12.04 8.86
C GLU A 173 12.23 -11.98 7.36
N VAL A 174 12.10 -10.79 6.79
CA VAL A 174 12.33 -10.53 5.36
C VAL A 174 13.36 -9.43 5.23
N ALA A 175 14.56 -9.78 4.77
CA ALA A 175 15.57 -8.81 4.40
C ALA A 175 15.22 -8.14 3.06
N THR A 176 15.39 -6.83 2.96
CA THR A 176 15.19 -6.11 1.71
C THR A 176 16.51 -5.81 1.01
N LEU A 177 16.45 -5.64 -0.30
CA LEU A 177 17.63 -5.25 -1.08
C LEU A 177 17.97 -3.76 -0.83
N PRO A 178 19.26 -3.38 -0.81
CA PRO A 178 19.64 -1.97 -0.73
C PRO A 178 19.04 -1.09 -1.84
N GLN A 179 18.74 -1.66 -3.01
CA GLN A 179 18.10 -1.00 -4.14
C GLN A 179 16.59 -1.26 -4.23
N GLN A 180 15.95 -1.81 -3.21
CA GLN A 180 14.52 -2.20 -3.26
C GLN A 180 13.62 -1.04 -3.69
N ALA A 181 13.85 0.17 -3.18
CA ALA A 181 13.08 1.35 -3.57
C ALA A 181 13.26 1.71 -5.05
N LEU A 182 14.45 1.47 -5.61
CA LEU A 182 14.75 1.77 -7.02
C LEU A 182 14.06 0.79 -7.97
N ILE A 183 13.82 -0.43 -7.53
CA ILE A 183 13.02 -1.42 -8.27
C ILE A 183 11.55 -1.06 -8.14
N TYR A 184 11.06 -0.89 -6.90
CA TYR A 184 9.64 -0.63 -6.65
C TYR A 184 9.11 0.64 -7.33
N ARG A 185 9.90 1.73 -7.40
CA ARG A 185 9.48 2.96 -8.10
C ARG A 185 9.10 2.75 -9.56
N LEU A 186 9.55 1.66 -10.18
CA LEU A 186 9.17 1.31 -11.56
C LEU A 186 7.70 0.90 -11.67
N CYS A 187 7.05 0.59 -10.55
CA CYS A 187 5.60 0.35 -10.47
C CYS A 187 4.77 1.65 -10.44
N GLY A 188 5.39 2.81 -10.76
CA GLY A 188 4.72 4.09 -10.98
C GLY A 188 4.83 5.12 -9.86
N ASP A 189 5.31 4.76 -8.66
CA ASP A 189 5.55 5.76 -7.62
C ASP A 189 6.92 6.41 -7.81
N ARG A 190 6.91 7.58 -8.46
CA ARG A 190 8.10 8.38 -8.81
C ARG A 190 8.44 9.46 -7.79
N ASN A 191 7.91 9.40 -6.57
CA ASN A 191 8.25 10.37 -5.53
C ASN A 191 9.76 10.35 -5.26
N PRO A 192 10.47 11.49 -5.41
CA PRO A 192 11.92 11.58 -5.22
C PRO A 192 12.38 11.25 -3.79
N LEU A 193 11.47 11.28 -2.80
CA LEU A 193 11.74 10.86 -1.42
C LEU A 193 12.35 9.45 -1.31
N HIS A 194 12.07 8.60 -2.30
CA HIS A 194 12.50 7.21 -2.33
C HIS A 194 13.74 6.94 -3.19
N SER A 195 14.26 7.96 -3.88
CA SER A 195 15.34 7.77 -4.86
C SER A 195 16.37 8.90 -4.92
N ASP A 196 16.08 10.07 -4.37
CA ASP A 196 16.94 11.23 -4.39
C ASP A 196 17.45 11.56 -2.97
N PRO A 197 18.77 11.39 -2.68
CA PRO A 197 19.32 11.68 -1.36
C PRO A 197 19.16 13.14 -0.93
N ALA A 198 19.29 14.09 -1.85
CA ALA A 198 19.17 15.51 -1.52
C ALA A 198 17.70 15.87 -1.17
N PHE A 199 16.76 15.29 -1.88
CA PHE A 199 15.33 15.45 -1.56
C PHE A 199 14.99 14.81 -0.21
N ALA A 200 15.50 13.61 0.07
CA ALA A 200 15.28 12.92 1.34
C ALA A 200 15.84 13.72 2.52
N GLU A 201 17.06 14.27 2.37
CA GLU A 201 17.71 15.14 3.39
C GLU A 201 16.87 16.40 3.64
N ALA A 202 16.43 17.08 2.58
CA ALA A 202 15.56 18.26 2.69
C ALA A 202 14.21 17.94 3.36
N ALA A 203 13.72 16.71 3.24
CA ALA A 203 12.51 16.21 3.92
C ALA A 203 12.79 15.74 5.36
N GLY A 204 14.03 15.82 5.86
CA GLY A 204 14.42 15.46 7.23
C GLY A 204 14.79 13.99 7.43
N PHE A 205 15.07 13.25 6.35
CA PHE A 205 15.50 11.85 6.42
C PHE A 205 17.00 11.72 6.10
N PRO A 206 17.74 10.85 6.79
CA PRO A 206 19.19 10.70 6.58
C PRO A 206 19.54 10.04 5.23
N ARG A 207 18.59 9.40 4.58
CA ARG A 207 18.69 8.77 3.25
C ARG A 207 17.30 8.48 2.69
N PRO A 208 17.17 8.16 1.40
CA PRO A 208 15.89 7.75 0.82
C PRO A 208 15.24 6.61 1.60
N ILE A 209 13.94 6.76 1.87
CA ILE A 209 13.15 5.75 2.57
C ILE A 209 12.49 4.79 1.58
N LEU A 210 12.11 3.60 2.02
CA LEU A 210 11.30 2.68 1.22
C LEU A 210 9.87 3.23 1.11
N HIS A 211 9.22 3.00 -0.04
CA HIS A 211 7.81 3.32 -0.25
C HIS A 211 6.93 2.58 0.77
N GLY A 212 5.96 3.27 1.34
CA GLY A 212 4.99 2.63 2.24
C GLY A 212 4.26 1.47 1.55
N LEU A 213 3.83 1.67 0.30
CA LEU A 213 3.17 0.62 -0.49
C LEU A 213 4.10 -0.54 -0.87
N CYS A 214 5.41 -0.35 -0.92
CA CYS A 214 6.36 -1.46 -1.03
C CYS A 214 6.35 -2.31 0.25
N SER A 215 6.41 -1.69 1.42
CA SER A 215 6.28 -2.38 2.72
C SER A 215 4.94 -3.09 2.84
N TYR A 216 3.85 -2.46 2.37
CA TYR A 216 2.51 -3.04 2.28
C TYR A 216 2.51 -4.34 1.47
N GLY A 217 3.05 -4.31 0.25
CA GLY A 217 3.12 -5.48 -0.62
C GLY A 217 4.06 -6.58 -0.10
N LEU A 218 5.22 -6.19 0.45
CA LEU A 218 6.20 -7.11 1.04
C LEU A 218 5.58 -7.90 2.22
N VAL A 219 4.87 -7.22 3.11
CA VAL A 219 4.24 -7.88 4.27
C VAL A 219 3.15 -8.85 3.80
N LEU A 220 2.28 -8.44 2.87
CA LEU A 220 1.25 -9.35 2.35
C LEU A 220 1.87 -10.57 1.65
N ARG A 221 2.89 -10.37 0.81
CA ARG A 221 3.60 -11.47 0.16
C ARG A 221 4.14 -12.47 1.17
N ALA A 222 4.86 -11.99 2.19
CA ALA A 222 5.43 -12.86 3.21
C ALA A 222 4.34 -13.64 3.98
N VAL A 223 3.20 -13.02 4.28
CA VAL A 223 2.05 -13.69 4.91
C VAL A 223 1.45 -14.74 3.97
N VAL A 224 1.29 -14.43 2.68
CA VAL A 224 0.79 -15.40 1.70
C VAL A 224 1.72 -16.60 1.59
N ASP A 225 3.02 -16.37 1.47
CA ASP A 225 4.00 -17.44 1.28
C ASP A 225 4.11 -18.34 2.51
N GLU A 226 4.28 -17.77 3.70
CA GLU A 226 4.66 -18.49 4.91
C GLU A 226 3.44 -18.97 5.74
N VAL A 227 2.31 -18.27 5.67
CA VAL A 227 1.12 -18.57 6.49
C VAL A 227 0.00 -19.19 5.66
N LEU A 228 -0.22 -18.69 4.45
CA LEU A 228 -1.32 -19.17 3.59
C LEU A 228 -0.90 -20.25 2.60
N GLY A 229 0.37 -20.69 2.63
CA GLY A 229 0.91 -21.74 1.75
C GLY A 229 1.02 -21.31 0.29
N GLY A 230 1.26 -20.04 0.03
CA GLY A 230 1.38 -19.47 -1.31
C GLY A 230 0.03 -19.22 -2.01
N ASP A 231 -1.10 -19.42 -1.34
CA ASP A 231 -2.43 -19.28 -1.92
C ASP A 231 -2.95 -17.83 -1.79
N VAL A 232 -2.82 -17.06 -2.86
CA VAL A 232 -3.30 -15.68 -2.93
C VAL A 232 -4.82 -15.56 -2.90
N GLU A 233 -5.56 -16.61 -3.27
CA GLU A 233 -7.02 -16.59 -3.35
C GLU A 233 -7.68 -16.66 -1.97
N LYS A 234 -6.93 -17.06 -0.94
CA LYS A 234 -7.39 -17.00 0.45
C LYS A 234 -7.56 -15.56 0.96
N VAL A 235 -6.95 -14.56 0.32
CA VAL A 235 -7.04 -13.16 0.75
C VAL A 235 -8.26 -12.50 0.12
N ARG A 236 -9.18 -12.00 0.97
CA ARG A 236 -10.36 -11.22 0.55
C ARG A 236 -10.19 -9.73 0.81
N GLY A 237 -9.47 -9.37 1.85
CA GLY A 237 -9.19 -7.99 2.21
C GLY A 237 -7.83 -7.85 2.84
N TYR A 238 -7.24 -6.67 2.69
CA TYR A 238 -5.97 -6.34 3.32
C TYR A 238 -5.90 -4.85 3.62
N GLY A 239 -5.72 -4.51 4.89
CA GLY A 239 -5.69 -3.13 5.36
C GLY A 239 -4.54 -2.86 6.31
N VAL A 240 -3.96 -1.64 6.24
CA VAL A 240 -2.86 -1.19 7.10
C VAL A 240 -2.96 0.29 7.43
N THR A 241 -2.32 0.67 8.53
CA THR A 241 -1.92 2.04 8.85
C THR A 241 -0.39 2.13 8.77
N PHE A 242 0.14 3.11 8.04
CA PHE A 242 1.58 3.35 7.97
C PHE A 242 2.05 3.98 9.28
N GLY A 243 2.84 3.23 10.05
CA GLY A 243 3.22 3.59 11.42
C GLY A 243 4.61 4.20 11.58
N GLY A 244 5.48 4.01 10.60
CA GLY A 244 6.85 4.49 10.63
C GLY A 244 7.59 4.29 9.32
N ILE A 245 8.80 4.81 9.26
CA ILE A 245 9.68 4.68 8.08
C ILE A 245 10.38 3.34 8.06
N PHE A 246 10.75 2.91 6.86
CA PHE A 246 11.58 1.74 6.62
C PHE A 246 12.65 2.09 5.57
N PHE A 247 13.88 1.69 5.78
CA PHE A 247 14.94 1.97 4.83
C PHE A 247 15.26 0.72 3.98
N PRO A 248 15.54 0.91 2.68
CA PRO A 248 16.07 -0.19 1.86
C PRO A 248 17.33 -0.79 2.49
N GLY A 249 17.40 -2.12 2.52
CA GLY A 249 18.48 -2.90 3.14
C GLY A 249 18.23 -3.27 4.60
N GLU A 250 17.17 -2.77 5.24
CA GLU A 250 16.75 -3.25 6.58
C GLU A 250 15.92 -4.53 6.47
N THR A 251 15.78 -5.21 7.61
CA THR A 251 15.00 -6.45 7.76
C THR A 251 13.64 -6.16 8.40
N MET A 252 12.57 -6.57 7.75
CA MET A 252 11.21 -6.51 8.27
C MET A 252 10.94 -7.74 9.12
N ARG A 253 10.55 -7.55 10.39
CA ARG A 253 9.99 -8.60 11.23
C ARG A 253 8.48 -8.52 11.21
N ILE A 254 7.82 -9.62 10.85
CA ILE A 254 6.39 -9.75 10.66
C ILE A 254 5.89 -10.78 11.67
N ARG A 255 5.02 -10.37 12.61
CA ARG A 255 4.36 -11.24 13.56
C ARG A 255 2.91 -11.40 13.16
N VAL A 256 2.41 -12.63 13.13
CA VAL A 256 1.06 -12.96 12.67
C VAL A 256 0.33 -13.73 13.76
N TRP A 257 -0.90 -13.30 14.06
CA TRP A 257 -1.87 -13.99 14.91
C TRP A 257 -3.06 -14.43 14.06
N GLU A 258 -3.40 -15.71 14.15
CA GLU A 258 -4.56 -16.28 13.48
C GLU A 258 -5.81 -16.11 14.36
N GLU A 259 -6.78 -15.30 13.87
CA GLU A 259 -8.02 -14.98 14.59
C GLU A 259 -9.24 -15.33 13.72
N GLY A 260 -9.49 -16.65 13.57
CA GLY A 260 -10.62 -17.17 12.82
C GLY A 260 -10.53 -16.86 11.31
N THR A 261 -11.34 -15.93 10.82
CA THR A 261 -11.35 -15.50 9.41
C THR A 261 -10.44 -14.30 9.15
N GLN A 262 -9.61 -13.93 10.11
CA GLN A 262 -8.68 -12.81 9.98
C GLN A 262 -7.29 -13.20 10.46
N LEU A 263 -6.27 -12.57 9.86
CA LEU A 263 -4.94 -12.54 10.42
C LEU A 263 -4.65 -11.13 10.91
N LEU A 264 -4.24 -11.00 12.17
CA LEU A 264 -3.73 -9.75 12.72
C LEU A 264 -2.21 -9.76 12.54
N VAL A 265 -1.66 -8.68 12.02
CA VAL A 265 -0.24 -8.62 11.66
C VAL A 265 0.42 -7.37 12.22
N ALA A 266 1.59 -7.52 12.82
CA ALA A 266 2.46 -6.41 13.22
C ALA A 266 3.76 -6.49 12.42
N ALA A 267 4.17 -5.37 11.81
CA ALA A 267 5.40 -5.29 11.04
C ALA A 267 6.35 -4.23 11.64
N THR A 268 7.55 -4.65 11.97
CA THR A 268 8.57 -3.88 12.70
C THR A 268 9.94 -4.00 12.02
N VAL A 269 10.90 -3.16 12.41
CA VAL A 269 12.28 -3.19 11.90
C VAL A 269 13.20 -3.88 12.91
N VAL A 270 13.89 -4.93 12.47
CA VAL A 270 14.81 -5.69 13.32
C VAL A 270 15.96 -4.81 13.84
N GLU A 271 16.61 -4.06 12.94
CA GLU A 271 17.79 -3.25 13.25
C GLU A 271 17.49 -2.01 14.12
N ARG A 272 16.21 -1.69 14.33
CA ARG A 272 15.78 -0.51 15.11
C ARG A 272 14.85 -0.87 16.26
N GLU A 273 15.22 -1.88 17.06
CA GLU A 273 14.54 -2.29 18.31
C GLU A 273 13.04 -2.52 18.11
N ASP A 274 12.68 -3.19 17.01
CA ASP A 274 11.28 -3.44 16.62
C ASP A 274 10.45 -2.15 16.44
N ALA A 275 11.06 -1.06 15.97
CA ALA A 275 10.34 0.15 15.61
C ALA A 275 9.22 -0.18 14.60
N PRO A 276 7.98 0.28 14.83
CA PRO A 276 6.84 -0.10 14.02
C PRO A 276 6.94 0.51 12.60
N VAL A 277 6.61 -0.28 11.58
CA VAL A 277 6.48 0.12 10.18
C VAL A 277 5.03 0.14 9.75
N LEU A 278 4.33 -0.99 9.88
CA LEU A 278 2.90 -1.08 9.63
C LEU A 278 2.17 -1.41 10.94
N LYS A 279 1.04 -0.75 11.15
CA LYS A 279 0.15 -0.92 12.30
C LYS A 279 -1.27 -1.22 11.82
N ASN A 280 -2.10 -1.72 12.72
CA ASN A 280 -3.51 -2.03 12.45
C ASN A 280 -3.65 -2.88 11.18
N VAL A 281 -2.75 -3.84 11.03
CA VAL A 281 -2.72 -4.68 9.83
C VAL A 281 -3.68 -5.83 10.02
N VAL A 282 -4.62 -5.94 9.10
CA VAL A 282 -5.62 -7.02 9.05
C VAL A 282 -5.63 -7.62 7.66
N VAL A 283 -5.58 -8.94 7.59
CA VAL A 283 -5.84 -9.72 6.38
C VAL A 283 -7.13 -10.48 6.59
N ASP A 284 -8.17 -10.14 5.80
CA ASP A 284 -9.44 -10.87 5.80
C ASP A 284 -9.30 -12.08 4.87
N LEU A 285 -9.67 -13.25 5.38
CA LEU A 285 -9.61 -14.51 4.65
C LEU A 285 -10.93 -14.85 3.95
N ALA A 286 -10.86 -15.75 2.96
CA ALA A 286 -11.99 -16.26 2.20
C ALA A 286 -12.89 -17.19 3.02
#